data_550edd3141346a2cae0427f7d6a77211
#
_entry.id   550edd3141346a2cae0427f7d6a77211
#
_cell.length_a   1.000
_cell.length_b   1.000
_cell.length_c   1.000
_cell.angle_alpha   90.00
_cell.angle_beta   90.00
_cell.angle_gamma   90.00
#
_symmetry.space_group_name_H-M   'P 1'
#
loop_
_entity.id
_entity.type
_entity.pdbx_description
1 polymer ?
#
loop_
_entity_poly.entity_id
_entity_poly.type
_entity_poly.pdbx_seq_one_letter_code
_entity_poly.pdbx_strand_id
1 'polypeptide(L)'
;GRTTTPLLDSILKAVDKGKIKIRKVDDNTAANVEILVHLAPGTSSDKTIDALYAFTDCEVSISPNCCVIDDQKPHFLTISHVLRKSADNTLSLLRQELEIKKDELQENLHFASLEKIFIEERIYKDKEFEQSKDMDAACEHIDRRLTPFYSQFIREVTKDDILRLMEIKMGRILKFNSDKAEEAIARMNEDIAEINNHLANIVEYTIQWYRMLKEKYGKNFPRRTELRNFDTIEAAKVVEANEKLYINREEGFIGTSLKKDEFVACCSDIDDVIIFYRDGRYMVTPVADKKFVGKNVIYVNVFKKNDKRTIYNVAYRDGAEGTPVSYTHLTLPTILLV
;
A
#
# COMPACT_ATOMS: atom_id res chain seq x y z
N GLY A 1 1.55 -17.26 -7.78
CA GLY A 1 2.06 -16.48 -8.87
C GLY A 1 2.13 -17.25 -10.17
N ARG A 2 2.28 -16.56 -11.29
CA ARG A 2 2.52 -17.19 -12.58
C ARG A 2 4.01 -17.32 -12.82
N THR A 3 4.42 -18.40 -13.50
CA THR A 3 5.82 -18.60 -13.94
C THR A 3 6.04 -17.86 -15.25
N THR A 4 7.29 -17.67 -15.65
CA THR A 4 7.68 -16.95 -16.87
C THR A 4 7.17 -17.61 -18.14
N THR A 5 7.26 -18.95 -18.25
CA THR A 5 6.88 -19.70 -19.46
C THR A 5 5.40 -19.50 -19.85
N PRO A 6 4.39 -19.70 -18.98
CA PRO A 6 3.00 -19.42 -19.34
C PRO A 6 2.74 -17.95 -19.69
N LEU A 7 3.48 -17.01 -19.09
CA LEU A 7 3.35 -15.60 -19.41
C LEU A 7 3.86 -15.33 -20.83
N LEU A 8 5.02 -15.84 -21.19
CA LEU A 8 5.57 -15.76 -22.55
C LEU A 8 4.62 -16.38 -23.58
N ASP A 9 4.06 -17.56 -23.28
CA ASP A 9 3.09 -18.22 -24.17
C ASP A 9 1.85 -17.35 -24.36
N SER A 10 1.38 -16.65 -23.31
CA SER A 10 0.23 -15.76 -23.43
C SER A 10 0.54 -14.55 -24.31
N ILE A 11 1.75 -14.00 -24.19
CA ILE A 11 2.21 -12.88 -25.04
C ILE A 11 2.31 -13.32 -26.50
N LEU A 12 2.94 -14.46 -26.77
CA LEU A 12 3.08 -15.01 -28.13
C LEU A 12 1.71 -15.29 -28.77
N LYS A 13 0.78 -15.88 -28.03
CA LYS A 13 -0.61 -16.09 -28.48
C LYS A 13 -1.32 -14.79 -28.82
N ALA A 14 -1.09 -13.71 -28.07
CA ALA A 14 -1.66 -12.41 -28.36
C ALA A 14 -1.05 -11.77 -29.61
N VAL A 15 0.24 -11.99 -29.86
CA VAL A 15 0.92 -11.57 -31.09
C VAL A 15 0.41 -12.34 -32.30
N ASP A 16 0.29 -13.68 -32.22
CA ASP A 16 -0.22 -14.55 -33.31
C ASP A 16 -1.65 -14.18 -33.68
N LYS A 17 -2.47 -13.76 -32.70
CA LYS A 17 -3.82 -13.24 -32.94
C LYS A 17 -3.84 -11.80 -33.46
N GLY A 18 -2.69 -11.17 -33.70
CA GLY A 18 -2.60 -9.81 -34.20
C GLY A 18 -3.05 -8.71 -33.18
N LYS A 19 -3.26 -9.06 -31.90
CA LYS A 19 -3.72 -8.12 -30.87
C LYS A 19 -2.63 -7.19 -30.36
N ILE A 20 -1.36 -7.63 -30.45
CA ILE A 20 -0.18 -6.89 -30.02
C ILE A 20 0.88 -6.94 -31.12
N LYS A 21 1.51 -5.80 -31.42
CA LYS A 21 2.60 -5.72 -32.39
C LYS A 21 3.94 -5.70 -31.67
N ILE A 22 4.56 -6.87 -31.58
CA ILE A 22 5.89 -7.07 -30.98
C ILE A 22 6.82 -7.66 -32.05
N ARG A 23 8.06 -7.21 -32.08
CA ARG A 23 9.08 -7.76 -32.98
C ARG A 23 9.67 -9.06 -32.44
N LYS A 24 9.98 -9.08 -31.11
CA LYS A 24 10.67 -10.19 -30.45
C LYS A 24 10.43 -10.11 -28.96
N VAL A 25 10.41 -11.24 -28.28
CA VAL A 25 10.43 -11.36 -26.82
C VAL A 25 11.62 -12.22 -26.41
N ASP A 26 12.44 -11.73 -25.49
CA ASP A 26 13.56 -12.46 -24.91
C ASP A 26 13.33 -12.69 -23.43
N ASP A 27 13.60 -13.91 -22.98
CA ASP A 27 13.60 -14.26 -21.57
C ASP A 27 15.05 -14.18 -21.04
N ASN A 28 15.36 -13.14 -20.31
CA ASN A 28 16.64 -12.92 -19.67
C ASN A 28 16.61 -13.32 -18.18
N THR A 29 15.62 -14.11 -17.77
CA THR A 29 15.45 -14.53 -16.37
C THR A 29 16.67 -15.29 -15.86
N ALA A 30 17.29 -14.76 -14.80
CA ALA A 30 18.38 -15.38 -14.06
C ALA A 30 18.03 -15.42 -12.56
N ALA A 31 18.77 -14.72 -11.72
CA ALA A 31 18.40 -14.55 -10.31
C ALA A 31 17.13 -13.70 -10.13
N ASN A 32 16.93 -12.75 -11.02
CA ASN A 32 15.72 -11.94 -11.12
C ASN A 32 14.95 -12.26 -12.39
N VAL A 33 13.63 -12.18 -12.34
CA VAL A 33 12.78 -12.35 -13.52
C VAL A 33 12.89 -11.11 -14.41
N GLU A 34 13.29 -11.33 -15.68
CA GLU A 34 13.40 -10.27 -16.68
C GLU A 34 12.94 -10.77 -18.03
N ILE A 35 11.86 -10.20 -18.56
CA ILE A 35 11.34 -10.45 -19.92
C ILE A 35 11.47 -9.16 -20.71
N LEU A 36 12.29 -9.20 -21.78
CA LEU A 36 12.51 -8.07 -22.64
C LEU A 36 11.62 -8.15 -23.88
N VAL A 37 10.76 -7.16 -24.05
CA VAL A 37 9.83 -7.06 -25.19
C VAL A 37 10.34 -6.01 -26.17
N HIS A 38 10.72 -6.45 -27.38
CA HIS A 38 11.15 -5.57 -28.45
C HIS A 38 9.98 -5.13 -29.30
N LEU A 39 9.73 -3.82 -29.34
CA LEU A 39 8.64 -3.24 -30.10
C LEU A 39 8.98 -3.11 -31.59
N ALA A 40 7.96 -3.14 -32.43
CA ALA A 40 8.11 -2.80 -33.85
C ALA A 40 8.36 -1.29 -34.02
N PRO A 41 9.12 -0.85 -35.03
CA PRO A 41 9.33 0.56 -35.29
C PRO A 41 8.00 1.32 -35.45
N GLY A 42 7.90 2.48 -34.77
CA GLY A 42 6.70 3.30 -34.80
C GLY A 42 5.57 2.90 -33.80
N THR A 43 5.79 1.84 -33.01
CA THR A 43 4.83 1.41 -31.99
C THR A 43 5.05 2.17 -30.70
N SER A 44 3.97 2.71 -30.09
CA SER A 44 4.02 3.39 -28.79
C SER A 44 4.19 2.38 -27.67
N SER A 45 5.15 2.63 -26.76
CA SER A 45 5.37 1.80 -25.57
C SER A 45 4.13 1.77 -24.66
N ASP A 46 3.49 2.93 -24.44
CA ASP A 46 2.33 3.03 -23.55
C ASP A 46 1.13 2.23 -24.05
N LYS A 47 0.84 2.32 -25.36
CA LYS A 47 -0.22 1.50 -25.99
C LYS A 47 0.09 0.00 -25.92
N THR A 48 1.37 -0.37 -26.06
CA THR A 48 1.77 -1.78 -25.94
C THR A 48 1.65 -2.29 -24.53
N ILE A 49 1.97 -1.48 -23.51
CA ILE A 49 1.78 -1.81 -22.09
C ILE A 49 0.29 -2.04 -21.81
N ASP A 50 -0.57 -1.13 -22.27
CA ASP A 50 -2.03 -1.27 -22.11
C ASP A 50 -2.55 -2.53 -22.83
N ALA A 51 -2.02 -2.85 -24.02
CA ALA A 51 -2.37 -4.06 -24.74
C ALA A 51 -1.89 -5.34 -24.04
N LEU A 52 -0.71 -5.32 -23.42
CA LEU A 52 -0.21 -6.44 -22.59
C LEU A 52 -1.15 -6.71 -21.42
N TYR A 53 -1.61 -5.68 -20.72
CA TYR A 53 -2.59 -5.85 -19.63
C TYR A 53 -3.94 -6.35 -20.12
N ALA A 54 -4.42 -5.86 -21.27
CA ALA A 54 -5.75 -6.23 -21.78
C ALA A 54 -5.81 -7.64 -22.40
N PHE A 55 -4.72 -8.14 -23.03
CA PHE A 55 -4.76 -9.33 -23.86
C PHE A 55 -3.84 -10.46 -23.41
N THR A 56 -3.06 -10.27 -22.37
CA THR A 56 -2.14 -11.29 -21.86
C THR A 56 -2.31 -11.51 -20.36
N ASP A 57 -1.56 -12.48 -19.86
CA ASP A 57 -1.53 -12.80 -18.42
C ASP A 57 -0.63 -11.86 -17.59
N CYS A 58 -0.33 -10.65 -18.10
CA CYS A 58 0.45 -9.64 -17.38
C CYS A 58 -0.31 -9.05 -16.19
N GLU A 59 -1.62 -9.15 -16.17
CA GLU A 59 -2.47 -8.78 -15.03
C GLU A 59 -2.77 -10.02 -14.20
N VAL A 60 -2.51 -9.93 -12.90
CA VAL A 60 -2.80 -11.02 -11.94
C VAL A 60 -3.56 -10.44 -10.76
N SER A 61 -4.72 -11.04 -10.46
CA SER A 61 -5.45 -10.74 -9.24
C SER A 61 -4.75 -11.37 -8.03
N ILE A 62 -4.45 -10.57 -7.02
CA ILE A 62 -3.86 -11.03 -5.77
C ILE A 62 -4.92 -10.89 -4.66
N SER A 63 -5.30 -12.02 -4.08
CA SER A 63 -6.20 -12.08 -2.93
C SER A 63 -5.42 -12.57 -1.72
N PRO A 64 -4.76 -11.66 -0.96
CA PRO A 64 -3.96 -12.04 0.17
C PRO A 64 -4.83 -12.58 1.30
N ASN A 65 -4.44 -13.73 1.85
CA ASN A 65 -5.02 -14.29 3.05
C ASN A 65 -4.07 -13.98 4.22
N CYS A 66 -4.33 -12.89 4.93
CA CYS A 66 -3.51 -12.46 6.06
C CYS A 66 -3.91 -13.23 7.31
N CYS A 67 -3.20 -14.33 7.59
CA CYS A 67 -3.28 -15.02 8.88
C CYS A 67 -2.16 -14.49 9.78
N VAL A 68 -2.53 -13.92 10.92
CA VAL A 68 -1.61 -13.40 11.93
C VAL A 68 -1.87 -14.10 13.27
N ILE A 69 -0.81 -14.26 14.06
CA ILE A 69 -0.95 -14.75 15.43
C ILE A 69 -1.08 -13.55 16.35
N ASP A 70 -2.15 -13.54 17.14
CA ASP A 70 -2.46 -12.52 18.11
C ASP A 70 -2.99 -13.18 19.37
N ASP A 71 -2.44 -12.82 20.54
CA ASP A 71 -2.71 -13.48 21.82
C ASP A 71 -2.67 -15.02 21.72
N GLN A 72 -1.64 -15.54 21.06
CA GLN A 72 -1.40 -16.98 20.83
C GLN A 72 -2.48 -17.69 20.00
N LYS A 73 -3.36 -16.94 19.32
CA LYS A 73 -4.42 -17.45 18.46
C LYS A 73 -4.25 -16.96 17.01
N PRO A 74 -4.57 -17.79 16.02
CA PRO A 74 -4.58 -17.36 14.63
C PRO A 74 -5.83 -16.50 14.35
N HIS A 75 -5.60 -15.34 13.73
CA HIS A 75 -6.64 -14.44 13.26
C HIS A 75 -6.48 -14.17 11.76
N PHE A 76 -7.59 -14.23 11.04
CA PHE A 76 -7.64 -13.87 9.62
C PHE A 76 -8.12 -12.42 9.49
N LEU A 77 -7.23 -11.54 9.09
CA LEU A 77 -7.48 -10.11 9.07
C LEU A 77 -7.27 -9.53 7.67
N THR A 78 -7.88 -8.40 7.39
CA THR A 78 -7.55 -7.61 6.21
C THR A 78 -6.20 -6.89 6.40
N ILE A 79 -5.52 -6.55 5.30
CA ILE A 79 -4.24 -5.83 5.35
C ILE A 79 -4.35 -4.53 6.15
N SER A 80 -5.46 -3.79 5.99
CA SER A 80 -5.70 -2.56 6.74
C SER A 80 -5.81 -2.78 8.25
N HIS A 81 -6.42 -3.89 8.67
CA HIS A 81 -6.49 -4.26 10.09
C HIS A 81 -5.13 -4.67 10.64
N VAL A 82 -4.34 -5.43 9.87
CA VAL A 82 -2.97 -5.81 10.28
C VAL A 82 -2.10 -4.56 10.46
N LEU A 83 -2.16 -3.61 9.52
CA LEU A 83 -1.40 -2.36 9.62
C LEU A 83 -1.82 -1.52 10.83
N ARG A 84 -3.13 -1.36 11.05
CA ARG A 84 -3.64 -0.63 12.22
C ARG A 84 -3.18 -1.27 13.51
N LYS A 85 -3.37 -2.58 13.65
CA LYS A 85 -2.94 -3.33 14.83
C LYS A 85 -1.43 -3.23 15.06
N SER A 86 -0.62 -3.29 14.00
CA SER A 86 0.83 -3.09 14.09
C SER A 86 1.18 -1.68 14.60
N ALA A 87 0.49 -0.65 14.13
CA ALA A 87 0.70 0.72 14.59
C ALA A 87 0.29 0.91 16.06
N ASP A 88 -0.88 0.38 16.46
CA ASP A 88 -1.38 0.44 17.84
C ASP A 88 -0.44 -0.31 18.81
N ASN A 89 0.05 -1.47 18.39
CA ASN A 89 1.02 -2.25 19.17
C ASN A 89 2.35 -1.51 19.32
N THR A 90 2.84 -0.86 18.25
CA THR A 90 4.07 -0.05 18.31
C THR A 90 3.91 1.10 19.29
N LEU A 91 2.79 1.81 19.26
CA LEU A 91 2.49 2.88 20.22
C LEU A 91 2.49 2.35 21.67
N SER A 92 1.86 1.19 21.89
CA SER A 92 1.82 0.56 23.21
C SER A 92 3.21 0.17 23.70
N LEU A 93 4.04 -0.44 22.85
CA LEU A 93 5.40 -0.84 23.20
C LEU A 93 6.31 0.37 23.47
N LEU A 94 6.21 1.44 22.67
CA LEU A 94 6.96 2.66 22.93
C LEU A 94 6.56 3.34 24.23
N ARG A 95 5.27 3.29 24.59
CA ARG A 95 4.80 3.76 25.91
C ARG A 95 5.43 2.95 27.03
N GLN A 96 5.37 1.63 26.94
CA GLN A 96 5.97 0.74 27.96
C GLN A 96 7.50 0.95 28.07
N GLU A 97 8.20 1.14 26.96
CA GLU A 97 9.64 1.45 26.96
C GLU A 97 9.92 2.75 27.71
N LEU A 98 9.13 3.80 27.49
CA LEU A 98 9.28 5.08 28.18
C LEU A 98 8.96 4.96 29.68
N GLU A 99 7.93 4.20 30.05
CA GLU A 99 7.57 3.93 31.44
C GLU A 99 8.69 3.19 32.17
N ILE A 100 9.24 2.13 31.59
CA ILE A 100 10.39 1.39 32.16
C ILE A 100 11.61 2.32 32.34
N LYS A 101 11.95 3.11 31.30
CA LYS A 101 13.06 4.06 31.40
C LYS A 101 12.84 5.11 32.49
N LYS A 102 11.60 5.58 32.64
CA LYS A 102 11.23 6.50 33.69
C LYS A 102 11.45 5.88 35.06
N ASP A 103 10.96 4.66 35.30
CA ASP A 103 11.10 3.96 36.56
C ASP A 103 12.60 3.71 36.90
N GLU A 104 13.39 3.29 35.94
CA GLU A 104 14.85 3.11 36.11
C GLU A 104 15.53 4.44 36.48
N LEU A 105 15.19 5.55 35.83
CA LEU A 105 15.75 6.86 36.13
C LEU A 105 15.31 7.36 37.52
N GLN A 106 14.06 7.12 37.89
CA GLN A 106 13.55 7.49 39.23
C GLN A 106 14.27 6.71 40.33
N GLU A 107 14.50 5.40 40.17
CA GLU A 107 15.28 4.60 41.11
C GLU A 107 16.75 5.06 41.19
N ASN A 108 17.36 5.37 40.04
CA ASN A 108 18.73 5.90 40.02
C ASN A 108 18.81 7.28 40.68
N LEU A 109 17.84 8.16 40.44
CA LEU A 109 17.77 9.49 41.06
C LEU A 109 17.54 9.39 42.56
N HIS A 110 16.67 8.49 43.02
CA HIS A 110 16.43 8.22 44.42
C HIS A 110 17.72 7.78 45.14
N PHE A 111 18.43 6.79 44.56
CA PHE A 111 19.66 6.30 45.16
C PHE A 111 20.80 7.34 45.10
N ALA A 112 20.93 8.12 44.01
CA ALA A 112 21.91 9.19 43.92
C ALA A 112 21.67 10.30 44.96
N SER A 113 20.42 10.63 45.27
CA SER A 113 20.03 11.59 46.29
C SER A 113 20.38 11.05 47.68
N LEU A 114 20.10 9.77 47.94
CA LEU A 114 20.45 9.10 49.19
C LEU A 114 21.98 9.05 49.39
N GLU A 115 22.74 8.65 48.36
CA GLU A 115 24.18 8.59 48.38
C GLU A 115 24.81 9.96 48.68
N LYS A 116 24.29 11.02 48.01
CA LYS A 116 24.71 12.39 48.23
C LYS A 116 24.59 12.80 49.72
N ILE A 117 23.37 12.66 50.29
CA ILE A 117 23.10 13.02 51.67
C ILE A 117 23.93 12.16 52.65
N PHE A 118 24.00 10.84 52.42
CA PHE A 118 24.79 9.92 53.24
C PHE A 118 26.27 10.32 53.34
N ILE A 119 26.85 10.82 52.27
CA ILE A 119 28.25 11.21 52.18
C ILE A 119 28.46 12.64 52.75
N GLU A 120 27.59 13.61 52.37
CA GLU A 120 27.71 15.00 52.79
C GLU A 120 27.51 15.16 54.31
N GLU A 121 26.49 14.50 54.86
CA GLU A 121 26.21 14.48 56.29
C GLU A 121 27.13 13.57 57.10
N ARG A 122 28.07 12.89 56.40
CA ARG A 122 29.07 11.99 56.95
C ARG A 122 28.50 10.91 57.86
N ILE A 123 27.30 10.41 57.57
CA ILE A 123 26.58 9.42 58.37
C ILE A 123 27.46 8.16 58.59
N TYR A 124 28.30 7.81 57.61
CA TYR A 124 29.24 6.70 57.68
C TYR A 124 30.37 6.89 58.77
N LYS A 125 30.51 8.09 59.37
CA LYS A 125 31.47 8.40 60.40
C LYS A 125 30.85 8.61 61.80
N ASP A 126 29.55 8.41 61.91
CA ASP A 126 28.89 8.55 63.22
C ASP A 126 29.35 7.46 64.18
N LYS A 127 29.68 7.85 65.42
CA LYS A 127 30.12 6.89 66.43
C LYS A 127 29.11 5.82 66.74
N GLU A 128 27.83 6.16 66.71
CA GLU A 128 26.72 5.22 66.89
C GLU A 128 26.65 4.18 65.76
N PHE A 129 26.97 4.57 64.53
CA PHE A 129 27.08 3.65 63.40
C PHE A 129 28.29 2.69 63.56
N GLU A 130 29.46 3.23 63.93
CA GLU A 130 30.67 2.41 64.10
C GLU A 130 30.56 1.44 65.30
N GLN A 131 29.75 1.78 66.30
CA GLN A 131 29.55 0.96 67.51
C GLN A 131 28.26 0.12 67.48
N SER A 132 27.56 0.04 66.35
CA SER A 132 26.38 -0.75 66.17
C SER A 132 26.64 -2.22 66.47
N LYS A 133 25.72 -2.83 67.25
CA LYS A 133 25.90 -4.23 67.68
C LYS A 133 25.62 -5.24 66.57
N ASP A 134 24.72 -4.87 65.68
CA ASP A 134 24.31 -5.70 64.55
C ASP A 134 23.89 -4.81 63.38
N MET A 135 23.58 -5.47 62.25
CA MET A 135 23.19 -4.82 60.98
C MET A 135 21.86 -4.05 61.13
N ASP A 136 20.95 -4.59 61.89
CA ASP A 136 19.64 -3.94 62.07
C ASP A 136 19.71 -2.61 62.86
N ALA A 137 20.53 -2.58 63.94
CA ALA A 137 20.83 -1.36 64.67
C ALA A 137 21.56 -0.31 63.78
N ALA A 138 22.45 -0.74 62.91
CA ALA A 138 23.12 0.15 61.94
C ALA A 138 22.09 0.73 60.94
N CYS A 139 21.15 -0.10 60.45
CA CYS A 139 20.11 0.34 59.55
C CYS A 139 19.16 1.37 60.24
N GLU A 140 18.73 1.11 61.47
CA GLU A 140 17.90 2.02 62.22
C GLU A 140 18.57 3.38 62.51
N HIS A 141 19.91 3.36 62.76
CA HIS A 141 20.66 4.59 62.93
C HIS A 141 20.69 5.41 61.63
N ILE A 142 20.98 4.78 60.49
CA ILE A 142 21.03 5.45 59.19
C ILE A 142 19.63 6.00 58.82
N ASP A 143 18.55 5.24 59.05
CA ASP A 143 17.18 5.64 58.79
C ASP A 143 16.81 6.89 59.58
N ARG A 144 17.12 6.89 60.91
CA ARG A 144 16.89 8.03 61.77
C ARG A 144 17.66 9.28 61.33
N ARG A 145 18.89 9.11 60.84
CA ARG A 145 19.73 10.21 60.32
C ARG A 145 19.25 10.75 58.98
N LEU A 146 18.61 9.91 58.12
CA LEU A 146 18.01 10.30 56.88
C LEU A 146 16.62 10.93 57.04
N THR A 147 15.93 10.68 58.14
CA THR A 147 14.55 11.18 58.41
C THR A 147 14.35 12.67 58.11
N PRO A 148 15.28 13.61 58.51
CA PRO A 148 15.13 15.04 58.23
C PRO A 148 15.10 15.37 56.74
N PHE A 149 15.60 14.50 55.87
CA PHE A 149 15.75 14.68 54.42
C PHE A 149 14.69 13.94 53.60
N TYR A 150 13.76 13.22 54.23
CA TYR A 150 12.75 12.40 53.54
C TYR A 150 11.90 13.16 52.53
N SER A 151 11.64 14.45 52.78
CA SER A 151 10.92 15.31 51.82
C SER A 151 11.65 15.59 50.52
N GLN A 152 12.96 15.29 50.46
CA GLN A 152 13.80 15.48 49.24
C GLN A 152 13.85 14.22 48.37
N PHE A 153 13.37 13.08 48.85
CA PHE A 153 13.39 11.83 48.15
C PHE A 153 12.09 11.61 47.35
N ILE A 154 12.22 10.87 46.25
CA ILE A 154 11.09 10.58 45.36
C ILE A 154 10.09 9.60 46.00
N ARG A 155 10.60 8.67 46.80
CA ARG A 155 9.83 7.66 47.52
C ARG A 155 10.38 7.44 48.91
N GLU A 156 9.64 6.69 49.73
CA GLU A 156 10.10 6.26 51.06
C GLU A 156 11.39 5.43 50.95
N VAL A 157 12.26 5.65 51.94
CA VAL A 157 13.52 4.91 52.07
C VAL A 157 13.21 3.52 52.60
N THR A 158 13.71 2.51 51.89
CA THR A 158 13.55 1.10 52.28
C THR A 158 14.81 0.56 52.97
N LYS A 159 14.67 -0.55 53.70
CA LYS A 159 15.82 -1.24 54.28
C LYS A 159 16.85 -1.65 53.24
N ASP A 160 16.40 -2.03 52.03
CA ASP A 160 17.29 -2.40 50.92
C ASP A 160 18.11 -1.20 50.42
N ASP A 161 17.52 -0.01 50.40
CA ASP A 161 18.24 1.22 50.05
C ASP A 161 19.36 1.52 51.07
N ILE A 162 19.05 1.34 52.36
CA ILE A 162 20.04 1.53 53.43
C ILE A 162 21.17 0.48 53.32
N LEU A 163 20.85 -0.76 53.06
CA LEU A 163 21.85 -1.82 52.84
C LEU A 163 22.75 -1.48 51.65
N ARG A 164 22.22 -0.97 50.57
CA ARG A 164 23.00 -0.51 49.40
C ARG A 164 23.91 0.67 49.78
N LEU A 165 23.49 1.58 50.63
CA LEU A 165 24.34 2.67 51.13
C LEU A 165 25.53 2.14 51.90
N MET A 166 25.34 1.12 52.72
CA MET A 166 26.41 0.46 53.51
C MET A 166 27.41 -0.28 52.64
N GLU A 167 27.01 -0.72 51.46
CA GLU A 167 27.91 -1.37 50.49
C GLU A 167 28.81 -0.38 49.72
N ILE A 168 28.65 0.93 49.89
CA ILE A 168 29.43 1.95 49.21
C ILE A 168 30.91 1.84 49.66
N LYS A 169 31.80 1.57 48.69
CA LYS A 169 33.22 1.43 48.92
C LYS A 169 33.84 2.77 49.35
N MET A 170 34.70 2.76 50.39
CA MET A 170 35.42 3.95 50.86
C MET A 170 36.13 4.72 49.74
N GLY A 171 36.67 4.01 48.74
CA GLY A 171 37.25 4.64 47.53
C GLY A 171 36.27 5.51 46.72
N ARG A 172 34.97 5.20 46.77
CA ARG A 172 33.91 6.01 46.14
C ARG A 172 33.61 7.24 47.00
N ILE A 173 33.54 7.07 48.30
CA ILE A 173 33.35 8.17 49.22
C ILE A 173 34.47 9.20 49.16
N LEU A 174 35.72 8.75 49.11
CA LEU A 174 36.90 9.61 48.97
C LEU A 174 36.98 10.39 47.66
N LYS A 175 36.43 9.85 46.62
CA LYS A 175 36.33 10.45 45.26
C LYS A 175 35.05 11.23 45.01
N PHE A 176 34.15 11.27 45.98
CA PHE A 176 32.88 11.93 45.87
C PHE A 176 33.09 13.44 45.65
N ASN A 177 32.38 14.00 44.70
CA ASN A 177 32.34 15.41 44.38
C ASN A 177 30.89 15.86 44.36
N SER A 178 30.51 16.73 45.28
CA SER A 178 29.12 17.20 45.47
C SER A 178 28.59 17.90 44.21
N ASP A 179 29.39 18.77 43.57
CA ASP A 179 28.97 19.51 42.37
C ASP A 179 28.63 18.56 41.23
N LYS A 180 29.44 17.50 41.01
CA LYS A 180 29.20 16.49 40.00
C LYS A 180 27.97 15.61 40.32
N ALA A 181 27.72 15.36 41.61
CA ALA A 181 26.51 14.63 42.02
C ALA A 181 25.26 15.47 41.76
N GLU A 182 25.30 16.77 42.04
CA GLU A 182 24.22 17.70 41.73
C GLU A 182 23.96 17.82 40.22
N GLU A 183 25.03 17.95 39.40
CA GLU A 183 24.89 17.94 37.95
C GLU A 183 24.23 16.63 37.43
N ALA A 184 24.63 15.48 38.01
CA ALA A 184 24.06 14.20 37.60
C ALA A 184 22.57 14.09 38.01
N ILE A 185 22.21 14.55 39.20
CA ILE A 185 20.82 14.62 39.69
C ILE A 185 20.01 15.57 38.81
N ALA A 186 20.54 16.74 38.47
CA ALA A 186 19.86 17.69 37.59
C ALA A 186 19.59 17.09 36.21
N ARG A 187 20.57 16.43 35.60
CA ARG A 187 20.39 15.73 34.30
C ARG A 187 19.32 14.66 34.38
N MET A 188 19.32 13.81 35.41
CA MET A 188 18.29 12.79 35.58
C MET A 188 16.89 13.39 35.71
N ASN A 189 16.75 14.54 36.38
CA ASN A 189 15.49 15.26 36.44
C ASN A 189 15.05 15.82 35.09
N GLU A 190 15.97 16.34 34.28
CA GLU A 190 15.71 16.79 32.91
C GLU A 190 15.26 15.63 32.03
N ASP A 191 15.97 14.48 32.08
CA ASP A 191 15.63 13.27 31.32
C ASP A 191 14.23 12.75 31.72
N ILE A 192 13.89 12.76 33.02
CA ILE A 192 12.55 12.36 33.49
C ILE A 192 11.48 13.34 32.98
N ALA A 193 11.76 14.65 32.97
CA ALA A 193 10.85 15.65 32.44
C ALA A 193 10.62 15.46 30.93
N GLU A 194 11.68 15.15 30.16
CA GLU A 194 11.59 14.83 28.74
C GLU A 194 10.73 13.57 28.50
N ILE A 195 10.98 12.50 29.26
CA ILE A 195 10.19 11.26 29.16
C ILE A 195 8.71 11.53 29.50
N ASN A 196 8.41 12.32 30.51
CA ASN A 196 7.04 12.69 30.85
C ASN A 196 6.37 13.49 29.71
N ASN A 197 7.10 14.38 29.05
CA ASN A 197 6.60 15.08 27.87
C ASN A 197 6.32 14.11 26.72
N HIS A 198 7.19 13.14 26.47
CA HIS A 198 6.97 12.10 25.46
C HIS A 198 5.77 11.21 25.78
N LEU A 199 5.59 10.84 27.04
CA LEU A 199 4.42 10.07 27.51
C LEU A 199 3.12 10.86 27.35
N ALA A 200 3.13 12.16 27.64
CA ALA A 200 1.98 13.04 27.43
C ALA A 200 1.63 13.19 25.95
N ASN A 201 2.64 13.13 25.05
CA ASN A 201 2.51 13.30 23.61
C ASN A 201 2.88 12.01 22.86
N ILE A 202 2.49 10.85 23.35
CA ILE A 202 2.94 9.54 22.87
C ILE A 202 2.64 9.31 21.39
N VAL A 203 1.55 9.85 20.85
CA VAL A 203 1.19 9.74 19.44
C VAL A 203 2.22 10.46 18.57
N GLU A 204 2.58 11.70 18.92
CA GLU A 204 3.59 12.45 18.17
C GLU A 204 4.96 11.80 18.30
N TYR A 205 5.34 11.31 19.48
CA TYR A 205 6.56 10.52 19.67
C TYR A 205 6.61 9.29 18.76
N THR A 206 5.49 8.56 18.66
CA THR A 206 5.38 7.40 17.75
C THR A 206 5.52 7.80 16.28
N ILE A 207 4.93 8.94 15.87
CA ILE A 207 5.06 9.47 14.51
C ILE A 207 6.53 9.83 14.22
N GLN A 208 7.22 10.45 15.14
CA GLN A 208 8.64 10.80 15.00
C GLN A 208 9.51 9.55 14.90
N TRP A 209 9.20 8.53 15.69
CA TRP A 209 9.87 7.24 15.61
C TRP A 209 9.73 6.60 14.21
N TYR A 210 8.53 6.61 13.61
CA TYR A 210 8.32 6.15 12.25
C TYR A 210 9.04 7.02 11.20
N ARG A 211 9.11 8.33 11.41
CA ARG A 211 9.87 9.24 10.53
C ARG A 211 11.35 8.91 10.55
N MET A 212 11.92 8.68 11.72
CA MET A 212 13.31 8.25 11.90
C MET A 212 13.58 6.91 11.19
N LEU A 213 12.68 5.92 11.34
CA LEU A 213 12.80 4.65 10.64
C LEU A 213 12.77 4.82 9.11
N LYS A 214 11.87 5.68 8.62
CA LYS A 214 11.78 5.98 7.19
C LYS A 214 13.06 6.64 6.66
N GLU A 215 13.63 7.56 7.41
CA GLU A 215 14.89 8.23 7.04
C GLU A 215 16.06 7.24 7.01
N LYS A 216 16.17 6.41 8.04
CA LYS A 216 17.29 5.47 8.21
C LYS A 216 17.24 4.30 7.21
N TYR A 217 16.05 3.76 6.95
CA TYR A 217 15.88 2.53 6.18
C TYR A 217 15.09 2.69 4.88
N GLY A 218 14.34 3.77 4.70
CA GLY A 218 13.41 3.96 3.57
C GLY A 218 14.08 3.91 2.20
N LYS A 219 15.35 4.28 2.10
CA LYS A 219 16.13 4.19 0.86
C LYS A 219 16.26 2.76 0.33
N ASN A 220 16.29 1.78 1.23
CA ASN A 220 16.39 0.36 0.89
C ASN A 220 15.05 -0.24 0.46
N PHE A 221 13.94 0.45 0.72
CA PHE A 221 12.57 0.02 0.45
C PHE A 221 11.79 1.08 -0.34
N PRO A 222 12.22 1.44 -1.58
CA PRO A 222 11.50 2.41 -2.39
C PRO A 222 10.12 1.85 -2.75
N ARG A 223 9.10 2.72 -2.70
CA ARG A 223 7.76 2.33 -3.13
C ARG A 223 7.76 2.12 -4.65
N ARG A 224 7.48 0.89 -5.08
CA ARG A 224 7.38 0.51 -6.51
C ARG A 224 5.92 0.45 -7.00
N THR A 225 4.97 0.46 -6.07
CA THR A 225 3.54 0.38 -6.38
C THR A 225 3.01 1.75 -6.80
N GLU A 226 2.43 1.83 -7.98
CA GLU A 226 1.66 2.97 -8.45
C GLU A 226 0.18 2.71 -8.17
N LEU A 227 -0.52 3.71 -7.60
CA LEU A 227 -1.97 3.68 -7.48
C LEU A 227 -2.52 4.18 -8.81
N ARG A 228 -2.91 3.25 -9.67
CA ARG A 228 -3.71 3.52 -10.87
C ARG A 228 -5.12 3.02 -10.60
N ASN A 229 -6.11 3.85 -10.88
CA ASN A 229 -7.42 3.32 -11.16
C ASN A 229 -7.27 2.59 -12.48
N PHE A 230 -7.33 1.27 -12.46
CA PHE A 230 -7.60 0.49 -13.65
C PHE A 230 -9.07 0.73 -14.06
N ASP A 231 -9.43 2.01 -14.24
CA ASP A 231 -10.63 2.36 -14.96
C ASP A 231 -10.41 1.77 -16.35
N THR A 232 -10.89 0.52 -16.44
CA THR A 232 -11.11 -0.20 -17.68
C THR A 232 -10.24 0.35 -18.79
N ILE A 233 -9.07 -0.24 -18.97
CA ILE A 233 -8.43 -0.23 -20.28
C ILE A 233 -9.51 -0.84 -21.15
N GLU A 234 -10.34 0.03 -21.77
CA GLU A 234 -11.34 -0.43 -22.71
C GLU A 234 -10.55 -1.13 -23.78
N ALA A 235 -10.59 -2.46 -23.78
CA ALA A 235 -9.90 -3.27 -24.79
C ALA A 235 -10.18 -2.72 -26.20
N ALA A 236 -11.37 -2.17 -26.40
CA ALA A 236 -11.79 -1.46 -27.61
C ALA A 236 -10.92 -0.23 -28.00
N LYS A 237 -10.25 0.43 -27.03
CA LYS A 237 -9.39 1.60 -27.32
C LYS A 237 -7.95 1.21 -27.67
N VAL A 238 -7.53 0.01 -27.29
CA VAL A 238 -6.15 -0.45 -27.42
C VAL A 238 -5.98 -1.34 -28.67
N VAL A 239 -7.08 -1.94 -29.14
CA VAL A 239 -7.06 -2.84 -30.31
C VAL A 239 -6.85 -2.06 -31.59
N GLU A 240 -5.87 -2.47 -32.37
CA GLU A 240 -5.70 -2.02 -33.74
C GLU A 240 -6.69 -2.75 -34.65
N ALA A 241 -7.29 -2.03 -35.59
CA ALA A 241 -8.19 -2.59 -36.62
C ALA A 241 -7.39 -3.44 -37.61
N ASN A 242 -7.17 -4.70 -37.26
CA ASN A 242 -6.32 -5.65 -38.07
C ASN A 242 -7.14 -6.49 -39.03
N GLU A 243 -8.45 -6.53 -38.86
CA GLU A 243 -9.38 -7.29 -39.66
C GLU A 243 -10.08 -6.40 -40.68
N LYS A 244 -10.49 -6.98 -41.80
CA LYS A 244 -11.27 -6.31 -42.84
C LYS A 244 -12.67 -6.90 -42.86
N LEU A 245 -13.67 -6.03 -42.64
CA LEU A 245 -15.08 -6.41 -42.68
C LEU A 245 -15.61 -6.31 -44.11
N TYR A 246 -16.32 -7.33 -44.54
CA TYR A 246 -16.98 -7.44 -45.82
C TYR A 246 -18.44 -7.75 -45.67
N ILE A 247 -19.26 -7.38 -46.68
CA ILE A 247 -20.68 -7.70 -46.75
C ILE A 247 -21.08 -8.29 -48.13
N ASN A 248 -21.87 -9.34 -48.08
CA ASN A 248 -22.61 -9.83 -49.23
C ASN A 248 -24.09 -9.42 -49.08
N ARG A 249 -24.49 -8.37 -49.81
CA ARG A 249 -25.87 -7.80 -49.70
C ARG A 249 -26.93 -8.70 -50.32
N GLU A 250 -26.56 -9.50 -51.33
CA GLU A 250 -27.45 -10.40 -52.06
C GLU A 250 -27.84 -11.60 -51.18
N GLU A 251 -26.86 -12.19 -50.58
CA GLU A 251 -27.02 -13.35 -49.68
C GLU A 251 -27.34 -12.97 -48.25
N GLY A 252 -27.05 -11.73 -47.81
CA GLY A 252 -27.28 -11.25 -46.48
C GLY A 252 -26.30 -11.70 -45.43
N PHE A 253 -25.02 -11.86 -45.84
CA PHE A 253 -23.93 -12.24 -44.91
C PHE A 253 -22.96 -11.09 -44.72
N ILE A 254 -22.42 -11.01 -43.50
CA ILE A 254 -21.33 -10.10 -43.08
C ILE A 254 -20.25 -10.91 -42.42
N GLY A 255 -18.99 -10.49 -42.57
CA GLY A 255 -17.87 -11.16 -41.89
C GLY A 255 -16.49 -10.82 -42.42
N THR A 256 -15.46 -11.30 -41.72
CA THR A 256 -14.05 -11.06 -42.08
C THR A 256 -13.54 -12.07 -43.12
N SER A 257 -14.18 -13.22 -43.23
CA SER A 257 -13.79 -14.26 -44.20
C SER A 257 -14.31 -14.03 -45.62
N LEU A 258 -15.19 -13.08 -45.84
CA LEU A 258 -15.87 -12.80 -47.11
C LEU A 258 -15.02 -11.92 -48.05
N LYS A 259 -13.78 -12.30 -48.29
CA LYS A 259 -12.76 -11.49 -49.01
C LYS A 259 -13.08 -11.19 -50.51
N LYS A 260 -14.10 -11.85 -51.06
CA LYS A 260 -14.55 -11.65 -52.46
C LYS A 260 -15.72 -10.67 -52.58
N ASP A 261 -16.33 -10.32 -51.45
CA ASP A 261 -17.49 -9.47 -51.37
C ASP A 261 -17.16 -7.97 -51.13
N GLU A 262 -18.16 -7.13 -50.97
CA GLU A 262 -17.99 -5.68 -50.78
C GLU A 262 -17.23 -5.37 -49.48
N PHE A 263 -16.11 -4.65 -49.58
CA PHE A 263 -15.35 -4.18 -48.41
C PHE A 263 -16.11 -3.05 -47.73
N VAL A 264 -16.24 -3.14 -46.40
CA VAL A 264 -16.96 -2.17 -45.59
C VAL A 264 -15.98 -1.26 -44.83
N ALA A 265 -15.16 -1.81 -43.94
CA ALA A 265 -14.24 -1.08 -43.09
C ALA A 265 -13.16 -1.99 -42.51
N CYS A 266 -12.11 -1.38 -41.96
CA CYS A 266 -11.20 -2.10 -41.08
C CYS A 266 -11.79 -2.14 -39.68
N CYS A 267 -11.75 -3.30 -39.04
CA CYS A 267 -12.32 -3.56 -37.69
C CYS A 267 -11.37 -4.47 -36.90
N SER A 268 -11.69 -4.68 -35.65
CA SER A 268 -11.09 -5.71 -34.84
C SER A 268 -12.09 -6.83 -34.53
N ASP A 269 -11.60 -7.95 -34.06
CA ASP A 269 -12.43 -9.11 -33.65
C ASP A 269 -13.37 -8.83 -32.46
N ILE A 270 -13.12 -7.74 -31.73
CA ILE A 270 -13.94 -7.31 -30.56
C ILE A 270 -14.86 -6.13 -30.87
N ASP A 271 -14.82 -5.60 -32.08
CA ASP A 271 -15.72 -4.52 -32.49
C ASP A 271 -17.15 -5.03 -32.70
N ASP A 272 -18.11 -4.14 -32.51
CA ASP A 272 -19.48 -4.34 -32.95
C ASP A 272 -19.69 -3.69 -34.33
N VAL A 273 -20.63 -4.21 -35.06
CA VAL A 273 -21.06 -3.71 -36.38
C VAL A 273 -22.51 -3.29 -36.29
N ILE A 274 -22.80 -2.08 -36.79
CA ILE A 274 -24.14 -1.62 -36.96
C ILE A 274 -24.63 -1.80 -38.39
N ILE A 275 -25.85 -2.28 -38.54
CA ILE A 275 -26.47 -2.60 -39.81
C ILE A 275 -27.85 -1.91 -39.85
N PHE A 276 -28.11 -1.14 -40.92
CA PHE A 276 -29.43 -0.56 -41.18
C PHE A 276 -30.08 -1.25 -42.37
N TYR A 277 -31.37 -1.52 -42.26
CA TYR A 277 -32.18 -2.17 -43.26
C TYR A 277 -33.14 -1.21 -43.96
N ARG A 278 -33.57 -1.59 -45.17
CA ARG A 278 -34.49 -0.78 -45.97
C ARG A 278 -35.84 -0.54 -45.31
N ASP A 279 -36.27 -1.42 -44.40
CA ASP A 279 -37.50 -1.32 -43.64
C ASP A 279 -37.40 -0.46 -42.37
N GLY A 280 -36.28 0.23 -42.17
CA GLY A 280 -36.04 1.12 -41.02
C GLY A 280 -35.54 0.42 -39.76
N ARG A 281 -35.45 -0.91 -39.74
CA ARG A 281 -34.81 -1.64 -38.62
C ARG A 281 -33.31 -1.45 -38.63
N TYR A 282 -32.70 -1.61 -37.47
CA TYR A 282 -31.26 -1.72 -37.34
C TYR A 282 -30.89 -2.90 -36.45
N MET A 283 -29.64 -3.37 -36.59
CA MET A 283 -29.08 -4.44 -35.78
C MET A 283 -27.66 -4.04 -35.39
N VAL A 284 -27.27 -4.30 -34.14
CA VAL A 284 -25.87 -4.24 -33.68
C VAL A 284 -25.45 -5.66 -33.34
N THR A 285 -24.28 -6.08 -33.85
CA THR A 285 -23.77 -7.44 -33.68
C THR A 285 -22.25 -7.44 -33.61
N PRO A 286 -21.60 -8.30 -32.77
CA PRO A 286 -20.18 -8.49 -32.79
C PRO A 286 -19.66 -8.91 -34.17
N VAL A 287 -18.43 -8.49 -34.48
CA VAL A 287 -17.69 -8.98 -35.65
C VAL A 287 -17.52 -10.50 -35.55
N ALA A 288 -17.71 -11.18 -36.69
CA ALA A 288 -17.55 -12.63 -36.80
C ALA A 288 -16.95 -12.99 -38.16
N ASP A 289 -16.43 -14.20 -38.31
CA ASP A 289 -15.87 -14.68 -39.60
C ASP A 289 -16.90 -14.69 -40.72
N LYS A 290 -18.12 -15.16 -40.41
CA LYS A 290 -19.25 -15.14 -41.31
C LYS A 290 -20.55 -15.21 -40.48
N LYS A 291 -21.42 -14.22 -40.65
CA LYS A 291 -22.70 -14.14 -39.95
C LYS A 291 -23.83 -13.76 -40.89
N PHE A 292 -24.93 -14.49 -40.82
CA PHE A 292 -26.16 -14.13 -41.53
C PHE A 292 -26.87 -12.99 -40.78
N VAL A 293 -27.09 -11.89 -41.50
CA VAL A 293 -27.74 -10.68 -40.95
C VAL A 293 -29.03 -10.33 -41.68
N GLY A 294 -29.39 -11.06 -42.71
CA GLY A 294 -30.58 -10.82 -43.48
C GLY A 294 -30.33 -9.98 -44.74
N LYS A 295 -31.34 -9.96 -45.63
CA LYS A 295 -31.31 -9.20 -46.88
C LYS A 295 -31.85 -7.77 -46.69
N ASN A 296 -31.75 -6.97 -47.77
CA ASN A 296 -32.18 -5.57 -47.80
C ASN A 296 -31.38 -4.62 -46.88
N VAL A 297 -30.10 -4.92 -46.68
CA VAL A 297 -29.16 -4.07 -45.96
C VAL A 297 -28.82 -2.83 -46.78
N ILE A 298 -29.02 -1.63 -46.22
CA ILE A 298 -28.69 -0.35 -46.85
C ILE A 298 -27.34 0.23 -46.40
N TYR A 299 -27.05 0.04 -45.10
CA TYR A 299 -25.82 0.58 -44.55
C TYR A 299 -25.21 -0.36 -43.50
N VAL A 300 -23.88 -0.46 -43.50
CA VAL A 300 -23.08 -1.23 -42.54
C VAL A 300 -21.84 -0.46 -42.20
N ASN A 301 -21.50 -0.43 -40.95
CA ASN A 301 -20.20 0.11 -40.51
C ASN A 301 -19.83 -0.41 -39.11
N VAL A 302 -18.59 -0.20 -38.69
CA VAL A 302 -18.15 -0.48 -37.33
C VAL A 302 -18.89 0.43 -36.36
N PHE A 303 -19.43 -0.15 -35.30
CA PHE A 303 -20.18 0.56 -34.25
C PHE A 303 -19.30 0.77 -33.03
N LYS A 304 -19.11 2.02 -32.63
CA LYS A 304 -18.38 2.39 -31.42
C LYS A 304 -19.35 2.71 -30.30
N LYS A 305 -19.41 1.85 -29.31
CA LYS A 305 -20.24 2.04 -28.12
C LYS A 305 -19.84 3.34 -27.40
N ASN A 306 -20.82 4.17 -27.05
CA ASN A 306 -20.62 5.48 -26.39
C ASN A 306 -19.96 6.56 -27.27
N ASP A 307 -19.85 6.39 -28.58
CA ASP A 307 -19.38 7.44 -29.48
C ASP A 307 -20.48 8.51 -29.66
N LYS A 308 -20.23 9.69 -29.09
CA LYS A 308 -21.12 10.87 -29.21
C LYS A 308 -20.87 11.71 -30.48
N ARG A 309 -19.87 11.33 -31.30
CA ARG A 309 -19.49 12.10 -32.49
C ARG A 309 -20.12 11.56 -33.75
N THR A 310 -20.40 10.25 -33.80
CA THR A 310 -21.03 9.65 -34.98
C THR A 310 -22.49 9.99 -35.02
N ILE A 311 -22.91 10.65 -36.11
CA ILE A 311 -24.28 11.07 -36.36
C ILE A 311 -24.78 10.33 -37.58
N TYR A 312 -25.94 9.68 -37.44
CA TYR A 312 -26.64 9.02 -38.58
C TYR A 312 -27.72 9.95 -39.10
N ASN A 313 -27.61 10.32 -40.38
CA ASN A 313 -28.66 11.05 -41.08
C ASN A 313 -29.51 10.06 -41.90
N VAL A 314 -30.81 10.06 -41.65
CA VAL A 314 -31.72 9.13 -42.32
C VAL A 314 -32.82 9.92 -43.07
N ALA A 315 -33.02 9.56 -44.32
CA ALA A 315 -34.13 10.04 -45.11
C ALA A 315 -35.02 8.85 -45.47
N TYR A 316 -36.29 8.94 -45.20
CA TYR A 316 -37.25 7.87 -45.50
C TYR A 316 -38.58 8.46 -45.92
N ARG A 317 -39.42 7.60 -46.53
CA ARG A 317 -40.80 7.95 -46.90
C ARG A 317 -41.73 7.22 -45.92
N ASP A 318 -42.63 7.96 -45.27
CA ASP A 318 -43.60 7.43 -44.32
C ASP A 318 -44.77 6.79 -45.09
N GLY A 319 -44.72 5.45 -45.26
CA GLY A 319 -45.64 4.69 -46.06
C GLY A 319 -45.37 4.78 -47.55
N ALA A 320 -46.20 4.07 -48.36
CA ALA A 320 -46.02 3.95 -49.83
C ALA A 320 -46.28 5.28 -50.57
N GLU A 321 -47.16 6.11 -50.04
CA GLU A 321 -47.59 7.41 -50.62
C GLU A 321 -47.30 8.63 -49.77
N GLY A 322 -46.58 8.42 -48.65
CA GLY A 322 -46.23 9.49 -47.68
C GLY A 322 -45.18 10.48 -48.18
N THR A 323 -45.15 11.64 -47.51
CA THR A 323 -44.13 12.67 -47.76
C THR A 323 -42.73 12.21 -47.31
N PRO A 324 -41.66 12.60 -48.03
CA PRO A 324 -40.29 12.33 -47.60
C PRO A 324 -39.99 13.01 -46.25
N VAL A 325 -39.45 12.25 -45.31
CA VAL A 325 -39.03 12.73 -43.99
C VAL A 325 -37.54 12.57 -43.86
N SER A 326 -36.87 13.61 -43.40
CA SER A 326 -35.45 13.60 -43.11
C SER A 326 -35.21 13.85 -41.63
N TYR A 327 -34.47 12.95 -41.00
CA TYR A 327 -33.99 13.12 -39.63
C TYR A 327 -32.46 13.30 -39.61
N THR A 328 -32.04 14.36 -38.92
CA THR A 328 -30.67 14.55 -38.52
C THR A 328 -30.55 14.26 -37.02
N HIS A 329 -29.47 13.59 -36.56
CA HIS A 329 -29.25 13.23 -35.19
C HIS A 329 -30.09 12.05 -34.65
N LEU A 330 -30.01 10.92 -35.29
CA LEU A 330 -30.56 9.70 -34.72
C LEU A 330 -29.63 9.26 -33.56
N THR A 331 -30.08 9.52 -32.31
CA THR A 331 -29.44 8.95 -31.12
C THR A 331 -30.00 7.55 -30.91
N LEU A 332 -29.18 6.55 -31.17
CA LEU A 332 -29.57 5.17 -30.89
C LEU A 332 -29.67 4.98 -29.37
N PRO A 333 -30.80 4.46 -28.85
CA PRO A 333 -30.88 4.14 -27.43
C PRO A 333 -29.81 3.11 -27.07
N THR A 334 -29.12 3.33 -25.97
CA THR A 334 -28.02 2.51 -25.48
C THR A 334 -28.44 1.10 -25.03
N ILE A 335 -29.71 0.75 -25.19
CA ILE A 335 -30.29 -0.52 -24.73
C ILE A 335 -31.22 -1.05 -25.79
N LEU A 336 -30.80 -2.11 -26.45
CA LEU A 336 -31.63 -3.24 -26.78
C LEU A 336 -30.77 -4.42 -27.18
N LEU A 337 -30.39 -5.18 -26.17
CA LEU A 337 -30.08 -6.59 -26.28
C LEU A 337 -31.41 -7.32 -26.41
N VAL A 338 -31.69 -7.92 -27.53
CA VAL A 338 -32.52 -9.10 -27.65
C VAL A 338 -31.69 -10.20 -28.27
#